data_dfc5f96e6d508df4636e0e1cb4a4b08a
#
_entry.id   dfc5f96e6d508df4636e0e1cb4a4b08a
#
_cell.length_a   1.000
_cell.length_b   1.000
_cell.length_c   1.000
_cell.angle_alpha   90.00
_cell.angle_beta   90.00
_cell.angle_gamma   90.00
#
_symmetry.space_group_name_H-M   'P 1'
#
loop_
_entity.id
_entity.type
_entity.pdbx_description
1 polymer ?
#
loop_
_entity_poly.entity_id
_entity_poly.type
_entity_poly.pdbx_seq_one_letter_code
_entity_poly.pdbx_strand_id
1 'polypeptide(L)'
;SRVLKGGNGNVDPLADTYLGPILRVKPGQKVRVRFKNQLPRESVIHWHGLHISPKMDGHPMYAIERGEQFVYEFTVNNRPGTYWFHPHPDQITGPQVYSGLAGMFIVEGEYPDLPTGEYDMPLILQDRQFDANNQLVYPDDRMARMRGFLGDRLLVNGRPEGQTPVNKATYRFRVLNGSNSRIYKLAWSDGSD
;
A
#
# COMPACT_ATOMS: atom_id res chain seq x y z
N SER A 1 3.68 11.36 6.09
CA SER A 1 2.39 10.65 6.15
C SER A 1 2.05 10.42 7.60
N ARG A 2 0.98 10.94 8.09
CA ARG A 2 0.50 10.66 9.44
C ARG A 2 -0.83 9.93 9.37
N VAL A 3 -0.70 8.64 9.56
CA VAL A 3 -1.40 7.83 10.52
C VAL A 3 -2.91 7.96 10.52
N LEU A 4 -3.50 6.99 9.92
CA LEU A 4 -4.82 6.52 10.32
C LEU A 4 -4.74 6.07 11.78
N LYS A 5 -5.31 6.86 12.70
CA LYS A 5 -5.61 6.35 14.03
C LYS A 5 -6.78 5.39 13.88
N GLY A 6 -6.50 4.09 13.91
CA GLY A 6 -7.52 3.07 13.92
C GLY A 6 -8.17 3.00 15.30
N GLY A 7 -9.49 3.09 15.33
CA GLY A 7 -10.25 2.52 16.41
C GLY A 7 -10.39 1.01 16.16
N ASN A 8 -10.30 0.20 17.19
CA ASN A 8 -10.68 -1.22 17.22
C ASN A 8 -9.77 -2.23 16.47
N GLY A 9 -8.46 -2.08 16.50
CA GLY A 9 -7.53 -3.18 16.18
C GLY A 9 -7.45 -3.62 14.72
N ASN A 10 -8.05 -2.88 13.79
CA ASN A 10 -8.07 -3.22 12.37
C ASN A 10 -6.98 -2.51 11.55
N VAL A 11 -6.04 -1.85 12.20
CA VAL A 11 -4.98 -1.07 11.56
C VAL A 11 -3.65 -1.50 12.15
N ASP A 12 -2.82 -2.13 11.33
CA ASP A 12 -1.45 -2.48 11.68
C ASP A 12 -0.51 -1.37 11.18
N PRO A 13 -0.02 -0.48 12.04
CA PRO A 13 0.97 0.50 11.63
C PRO A 13 2.28 -0.19 11.29
N LEU A 14 2.84 0.13 10.14
CA LEU A 14 4.22 -0.22 9.84
C LEU A 14 5.12 0.78 10.57
N ALA A 15 5.81 0.35 11.63
CA ALA A 15 6.68 1.21 12.41
C ALA A 15 7.86 1.74 11.58
N ASP A 16 8.25 2.99 11.81
CA ASP A 16 9.42 3.66 11.20
C ASP A 16 9.47 3.58 9.67
N THR A 17 8.33 3.75 9.03
CA THR A 17 8.19 3.76 7.58
C THR A 17 7.36 4.96 7.13
N TYR A 18 7.52 5.33 5.87
CA TYR A 18 6.71 6.36 5.22
C TYR A 18 5.46 5.79 4.53
N LEU A 19 5.30 4.47 4.53
CA LEU A 19 4.13 3.80 3.96
C LEU A 19 2.85 4.02 4.76
N GLY A 20 1.73 3.86 4.08
CA GLY A 20 0.44 3.71 4.74
C GLY A 20 0.36 2.43 5.58
N PRO A 21 -0.59 2.36 6.52
CA PRO A 21 -0.78 1.19 7.34
C PRO A 21 -1.34 0.01 6.55
N ILE A 22 -1.30 -1.17 7.16
CA ILE A 22 -2.03 -2.34 6.70
C ILE A 22 -3.41 -2.30 7.33
N LEU A 23 -4.44 -2.38 6.51
CA LEU A 23 -5.84 -2.47 6.94
C LEU A 23 -6.29 -3.92 6.88
N ARG A 24 -6.83 -4.44 8.00
CA ARG A 24 -7.40 -5.78 8.08
C ARG A 24 -8.88 -5.70 8.36
N VAL A 25 -9.69 -6.33 7.55
CA VAL A 25 -11.15 -6.31 7.65
C VAL A 25 -11.73 -7.69 7.37
N LYS A 26 -12.98 -7.90 7.76
CA LYS A 26 -13.72 -9.14 7.47
C LYS A 26 -14.74 -8.91 6.36
N PRO A 27 -15.11 -9.95 5.60
CA PRO A 27 -16.26 -9.88 4.70
C PRO A 27 -17.50 -9.40 5.45
N GLY A 28 -18.30 -8.53 4.82
CA GLY A 28 -19.48 -7.90 5.42
C GLY A 28 -19.20 -6.74 6.38
N GLN A 29 -17.96 -6.48 6.72
CA GLN A 29 -17.60 -5.38 7.62
C GLN A 29 -17.88 -4.03 6.97
N LYS A 30 -18.48 -3.10 7.73
CA LYS A 30 -18.62 -1.70 7.33
C LYS A 30 -17.32 -0.95 7.65
N VAL A 31 -16.80 -0.28 6.65
CA VAL A 31 -15.57 0.53 6.74
C VAL A 31 -15.93 2.00 6.61
N ARG A 32 -15.38 2.82 7.50
CA ARG A 32 -15.45 4.28 7.42
C ARG A 32 -14.05 4.86 7.55
N VAL A 33 -13.60 5.56 6.51
CA VAL A 33 -12.30 6.23 6.49
C VAL A 33 -12.51 7.72 6.30
N ARG A 34 -12.00 8.51 7.23
CA ARG A 34 -11.93 9.96 7.10
C ARG A 34 -10.59 10.32 6.47
N PHE A 35 -10.62 10.72 5.23
CA PHE A 35 -9.45 11.19 4.50
C PHE A 35 -9.39 12.71 4.57
N LYS A 36 -8.28 13.24 5.10
CA LYS A 36 -7.97 14.68 5.07
C LYS A 36 -6.73 14.86 4.21
N ASN A 37 -6.88 15.63 3.14
CA ASN A 37 -5.75 15.94 2.28
C ASN A 37 -4.90 17.09 2.87
N GLN A 38 -3.67 16.80 3.24
CA GLN A 38 -2.67 17.78 3.69
C GLN A 38 -1.50 17.92 2.70
N LEU A 39 -1.59 17.26 1.55
CA LEU A 39 -0.59 17.34 0.49
C LEU A 39 -0.67 18.70 -0.19
N PRO A 40 0.40 19.12 -0.90
CA PRO A 40 0.38 20.38 -1.65
C PRO A 40 -0.55 20.36 -2.88
N ARG A 41 -0.94 19.19 -3.35
CA ARG A 41 -1.81 18.97 -4.51
C ARG A 41 -3.05 18.17 -4.11
N GLU A 42 -4.03 18.15 -5.01
CA GLU A 42 -5.21 17.31 -4.85
C GLU A 42 -4.87 15.83 -4.66
N SER A 43 -5.75 15.09 -4.00
CA SER A 43 -5.61 13.66 -3.82
C SER A 43 -6.95 12.98 -3.61
N VAL A 44 -6.98 11.69 -3.88
CA VAL A 44 -8.12 10.80 -3.68
C VAL A 44 -7.57 9.42 -3.40
N ILE A 45 -8.27 8.58 -2.62
CA ILE A 45 -7.85 7.21 -2.35
C ILE A 45 -8.67 6.26 -3.21
N HIS A 46 -7.99 5.47 -4.03
CA HIS A 46 -8.57 4.32 -4.73
C HIS A 46 -8.35 3.03 -3.92
N TRP A 47 -9.40 2.25 -3.80
CA TRP A 47 -9.43 0.96 -3.10
C TRP A 47 -9.30 -0.17 -4.10
N HIS A 48 -8.09 -0.42 -4.53
CA HIS A 48 -7.78 -1.27 -5.67
C HIS A 48 -8.27 -2.71 -5.49
N GLY A 49 -9.17 -3.10 -6.38
CA GLY A 49 -9.77 -4.42 -6.42
C GLY A 49 -11.00 -4.61 -5.53
N LEU A 50 -11.45 -3.59 -4.79
CA LEU A 50 -12.67 -3.68 -4.00
C LEU A 50 -13.92 -3.47 -4.86
N HIS A 51 -14.96 -4.24 -4.57
CA HIS A 51 -16.29 -4.12 -5.19
C HIS A 51 -17.14 -3.12 -4.40
N ILE A 52 -16.95 -1.84 -4.67
CA ILE A 52 -17.64 -0.74 -3.99
C ILE A 52 -18.22 0.25 -5.00
N SER A 53 -19.04 1.20 -4.53
CA SER A 53 -19.66 2.18 -5.42
C SER A 53 -18.62 3.11 -6.05
N PRO A 54 -18.76 3.57 -7.31
CA PRO A 54 -17.80 4.45 -7.98
C PRO A 54 -17.48 5.73 -7.19
N LYS A 55 -18.43 6.28 -6.46
CA LYS A 55 -18.24 7.46 -5.61
C LYS A 55 -17.26 7.18 -4.46
N MET A 56 -17.21 5.94 -3.97
CA MET A 56 -16.34 5.53 -2.86
C MET A 56 -15.06 4.88 -3.34
N ASP A 57 -14.92 4.61 -4.65
CA ASP A 57 -13.78 3.90 -5.22
C ASP A 57 -12.60 4.81 -5.59
N GLY A 58 -12.72 6.10 -5.34
CA GLY A 58 -11.61 7.02 -5.57
C GLY A 58 -11.35 7.37 -7.04
N HIS A 59 -12.42 7.54 -7.82
CA HIS A 59 -12.29 8.08 -9.16
C HIS A 59 -11.70 9.50 -9.11
N PRO A 60 -10.79 9.90 -10.03
CA PRO A 60 -10.13 11.20 -10.02
C PRO A 60 -11.06 12.41 -9.89
N MET A 61 -12.27 12.33 -10.44
CA MET A 61 -13.29 13.40 -10.34
C MET A 61 -13.70 13.72 -8.89
N TYR A 62 -13.40 12.86 -7.93
CA TYR A 62 -13.67 13.05 -6.50
C TYR A 62 -12.40 13.42 -5.72
N ALA A 63 -11.33 13.81 -6.41
CA ALA A 63 -10.14 14.32 -5.74
C ALA A 63 -10.50 15.57 -4.94
N ILE A 64 -9.89 15.70 -3.77
CA ILE A 64 -10.08 16.82 -2.86
C ILE A 64 -8.80 17.63 -2.75
N GLU A 65 -8.97 18.95 -2.61
CA GLU A 65 -7.88 19.91 -2.48
C GLU A 65 -7.23 19.87 -1.10
N ARG A 66 -6.10 20.57 -0.98
CA ARG A 66 -5.40 20.71 0.30
C ARG A 66 -6.30 21.32 1.36
N GLY A 67 -6.38 20.65 2.51
CA GLY A 67 -7.18 21.08 3.67
C GLY A 67 -8.59 20.47 3.69
N GLU A 68 -9.08 19.99 2.57
CA GLU A 68 -10.39 19.37 2.48
C GLU A 68 -10.42 17.96 3.07
N GLN A 69 -11.63 17.47 3.28
CA GLN A 69 -11.89 16.13 3.83
C GLN A 69 -12.93 15.40 2.99
N PHE A 70 -12.73 14.08 2.85
CA PHE A 70 -13.69 13.18 2.26
C PHE A 70 -13.90 11.98 3.20
N VAL A 71 -15.14 11.49 3.27
CA VAL A 71 -15.47 10.31 4.08
C VAL A 71 -15.85 9.16 3.16
N TYR A 72 -15.00 8.14 3.13
CA TYR A 72 -15.30 6.87 2.48
C TYR A 72 -16.14 6.03 3.42
N GLU A 73 -17.27 5.53 2.92
CA GLU A 73 -18.13 4.59 3.66
C GLU A 73 -18.59 3.48 2.73
N PHE A 74 -18.22 2.26 3.06
CA PHE A 74 -18.60 1.09 2.26
C PHE A 74 -18.64 -0.19 3.09
N THR A 75 -19.36 -1.18 2.57
CA THR A 75 -19.33 -2.54 3.11
C THR A 75 -18.40 -3.38 2.27
N VAL A 76 -17.57 -4.20 2.91
CA VAL A 76 -16.61 -5.07 2.25
C VAL A 76 -17.33 -6.32 1.73
N ASN A 77 -17.67 -6.34 0.46
CA ASN A 77 -18.33 -7.46 -0.20
C ASN A 77 -17.36 -8.39 -0.94
N ASN A 78 -16.08 -8.12 -0.82
CA ASN A 78 -15.03 -8.90 -1.46
C ASN A 78 -14.82 -10.25 -0.75
N ARG A 79 -14.41 -11.25 -1.53
CA ARG A 79 -13.89 -12.50 -0.98
C ARG A 79 -12.60 -12.24 -0.17
N PRO A 80 -12.26 -13.11 0.78
CA PRO A 80 -10.98 -13.06 1.47
C PRO A 80 -9.81 -13.02 0.50
N GLY A 81 -8.83 -12.14 0.77
CA GLY A 81 -7.70 -11.95 -0.12
C GLY A 81 -6.84 -10.74 0.25
N THR A 82 -5.83 -10.51 -0.56
CA THR A 82 -4.93 -9.36 -0.43
C THR A 82 -5.26 -8.35 -1.51
N TYR A 83 -5.61 -7.16 -1.07
CA TYR A 83 -5.94 -5.97 -1.87
C TYR A 83 -5.01 -4.84 -1.41
N TRP A 84 -5.15 -3.67 -2.02
CA TRP A 84 -4.38 -2.52 -1.60
C TRP A 84 -5.13 -1.20 -1.83
N PHE A 85 -4.62 -0.12 -1.31
CA PHE A 85 -5.12 1.22 -1.57
C PHE A 85 -3.97 2.15 -1.93
N HIS A 86 -4.27 3.12 -2.77
CA HIS A 86 -3.30 4.09 -3.23
C HIS A 86 -3.99 5.37 -3.71
N PRO A 87 -3.28 6.51 -3.83
CA PRO A 87 -3.85 7.71 -4.43
C PRO A 87 -4.12 7.51 -5.92
N HIS A 88 -5.14 8.20 -6.40
CA HIS A 88 -5.53 8.14 -7.82
C HIS A 88 -5.95 9.49 -8.40
N PRO A 89 -5.28 10.64 -8.07
CA PRO A 89 -5.58 11.91 -8.73
C PRO A 89 -5.07 11.88 -10.16
N ASP A 90 -5.67 12.72 -11.03
CA ASP A 90 -5.30 12.78 -12.43
C ASP A 90 -3.84 13.23 -12.60
N GLN A 91 -3.10 12.55 -13.48
CA GLN A 91 -1.70 12.83 -13.89
C GLN A 91 -0.64 12.81 -12.77
N ILE A 92 -1.02 12.73 -11.50
CA ILE A 92 -0.08 12.73 -10.36
C ILE A 92 -0.16 11.50 -9.45
N THR A 93 -0.83 10.45 -9.91
CA THR A 93 -0.86 9.14 -9.21
C THR A 93 0.54 8.60 -8.96
N GLY A 94 1.40 8.55 -9.97
CA GLY A 94 2.75 8.01 -9.86
C GLY A 94 3.61 8.70 -8.78
N PRO A 95 3.76 10.02 -8.80
CA PRO A 95 4.48 10.76 -7.75
C PRO A 95 3.92 10.53 -6.34
N GLN A 96 2.61 10.47 -6.18
CA GLN A 96 1.99 10.27 -4.87
C GLN A 96 2.18 8.83 -4.35
N VAL A 97 2.05 7.82 -5.19
CA VAL A 97 2.37 6.43 -4.85
C VAL A 97 3.85 6.30 -4.49
N TYR A 98 4.72 6.93 -5.28
CA TYR A 98 6.16 6.94 -5.02
C TYR A 98 6.50 7.53 -3.65
N SER A 99 5.78 8.56 -3.22
CA SER A 99 5.94 9.21 -1.92
C SER A 99 5.39 8.40 -0.74
N GLY A 100 4.95 7.15 -0.96
CA GLY A 100 4.54 6.22 0.09
C GLY A 100 3.07 6.28 0.48
N LEU A 101 2.23 6.92 -0.33
CA LEU A 101 0.79 7.02 -0.04
C LEU A 101 0.02 5.74 -0.44
N ALA A 102 0.61 4.59 -0.22
CA ALA A 102 0.00 3.30 -0.51
C ALA A 102 0.05 2.39 0.72
N GLY A 103 -0.87 1.45 0.78
CA GLY A 103 -0.91 0.46 1.84
C GLY A 103 -1.67 -0.79 1.43
N MET A 104 -1.47 -1.86 2.17
CA MET A 104 -2.14 -3.13 1.93
C MET A 104 -3.50 -3.15 2.61
N PHE A 105 -4.47 -3.74 1.94
CA PHE A 105 -5.83 -3.95 2.44
C PHE A 105 -6.11 -5.46 2.40
N ILE A 106 -6.27 -6.07 3.57
CA ILE A 106 -6.46 -7.51 3.71
C ILE A 106 -7.90 -7.77 4.11
N VAL A 107 -8.60 -8.53 3.28
CA VAL A 107 -9.89 -9.12 3.65
C VAL A 107 -9.62 -10.48 4.26
N GLU A 108 -9.84 -10.60 5.55
CA GLU A 108 -9.56 -11.81 6.31
C GLU A 108 -10.58 -12.90 5.98
N GLY A 109 -10.15 -14.15 6.08
CA GLY A 109 -11.00 -15.32 5.90
C GLY A 109 -10.56 -16.45 6.81
N GLU A 110 -11.45 -17.41 6.96
CA GLU A 110 -11.15 -18.64 7.66
C GLU A 110 -10.43 -19.60 6.70
N TYR A 111 -9.17 -19.87 6.99
CA TYR A 111 -8.36 -20.82 6.25
C TYR A 111 -7.68 -21.75 7.27
N PRO A 112 -8.34 -22.85 7.67
CA PRO A 112 -7.86 -23.73 8.75
C PRO A 112 -6.42 -24.22 8.54
N ASP A 113 -6.06 -24.42 7.27
CA ASP A 113 -4.75 -25.00 6.89
C ASP A 113 -3.67 -23.94 6.61
N LEU A 114 -3.99 -22.67 6.78
CA LEU A 114 -3.05 -21.58 6.50
C LEU A 114 -2.66 -20.81 7.76
N PRO A 115 -1.39 -20.39 7.86
CA PRO A 115 -0.91 -19.58 8.97
C PRO A 115 -1.71 -18.28 9.15
N THR A 116 -1.90 -17.88 10.40
CA THR A 116 -2.57 -16.64 10.83
C THR A 116 -1.71 -15.90 11.86
N GLY A 117 -2.11 -14.69 12.24
CA GLY A 117 -1.40 -13.88 13.23
C GLY A 117 0.03 -13.56 12.78
N GLU A 118 1.01 -13.81 13.63
CA GLU A 118 2.43 -13.53 13.35
C GLU A 118 3.00 -14.34 12.17
N TYR A 119 2.34 -15.42 11.80
CA TYR A 119 2.72 -16.28 10.67
C TYR A 119 2.10 -15.83 9.33
N ASP A 120 1.25 -14.80 9.33
CA ASP A 120 0.64 -14.19 8.13
C ASP A 120 1.29 -12.83 7.87
N MET A 121 2.38 -12.84 7.11
CA MET A 121 3.32 -11.72 6.97
C MET A 121 3.05 -10.90 5.69
N PRO A 122 2.65 -9.64 5.83
CA PRO A 122 2.57 -8.73 4.69
C PRO A 122 3.96 -8.22 4.29
N LEU A 123 4.24 -8.28 2.99
CA LEU A 123 5.48 -7.80 2.38
C LEU A 123 5.15 -6.82 1.25
N ILE A 124 5.44 -5.55 1.44
CA ILE A 124 5.30 -4.52 0.41
C ILE A 124 6.67 -4.26 -0.19
N LEU A 125 6.86 -4.67 -1.44
CA LEU A 125 8.10 -4.48 -2.18
C LEU A 125 8.04 -3.16 -2.95
N GLN A 126 9.08 -2.37 -2.85
CA GLN A 126 9.21 -1.10 -3.55
C GLN A 126 10.64 -0.85 -3.94
N ASP A 127 10.86 -0.16 -5.04
CA ASP A 127 12.17 0.39 -5.37
C ASP A 127 12.15 1.91 -5.33
N ARG A 128 13.18 2.51 -4.79
CA ARG A 128 13.30 3.95 -4.56
C ARG A 128 14.70 4.42 -4.91
N GLN A 129 14.81 5.72 -5.11
CA GLN A 129 16.08 6.42 -5.24
C GLN A 129 16.14 7.53 -4.19
N PHE A 130 17.29 7.68 -3.57
CA PHE A 130 17.53 8.70 -2.55
C PHE A 130 18.71 9.57 -2.97
N ASP A 131 18.66 10.84 -2.66
CA ASP A 131 19.79 11.74 -2.80
C ASP A 131 20.81 11.60 -1.64
N ALA A 132 21.86 12.41 -1.68
CA ALA A 132 22.91 12.42 -0.65
C ALA A 132 22.38 12.82 0.75
N ASN A 133 21.22 13.43 0.83
CA ASN A 133 20.56 13.85 2.06
C ASN A 133 19.45 12.87 2.50
N ASN A 134 19.40 11.67 1.91
CA ASN A 134 18.35 10.66 2.13
C ASN A 134 16.93 11.16 1.80
N GLN A 135 16.77 12.09 0.86
CA GLN A 135 15.48 12.51 0.37
C GLN A 135 15.08 11.67 -0.85
N LEU A 136 13.80 11.35 -0.96
CA LEU A 136 13.27 10.64 -2.12
C LEU A 136 13.44 11.48 -3.38
N VAL A 137 14.02 10.87 -4.41
CA VAL A 137 14.17 11.47 -5.74
C VAL A 137 13.17 10.79 -6.68
N TYR A 138 12.24 11.57 -7.22
CA TYR A 138 11.34 11.12 -8.27
C TYR A 138 11.72 11.86 -9.56
N PRO A 139 12.35 11.20 -10.52
CA PRO A 139 12.73 11.85 -11.78
C PRO A 139 11.50 12.20 -12.59
N ASP A 140 11.40 13.47 -12.95
CA ASP A 140 10.28 14.05 -13.71
C ASP A 140 10.69 14.42 -15.15
N ASP A 141 11.73 13.80 -15.67
CA ASP A 141 12.14 14.00 -17.05
C ASP A 141 11.35 13.09 -18.02
N ARG A 142 11.34 13.51 -19.30
CA ARG A 142 10.60 12.80 -20.35
C ARG A 142 11.04 11.33 -20.51
N MET A 143 12.33 11.06 -20.37
CA MET A 143 12.86 9.71 -20.57
C MET A 143 12.44 8.78 -19.43
N ALA A 144 12.47 9.26 -18.17
CA ALA A 144 11.98 8.52 -17.02
C ALA A 144 10.48 8.21 -17.16
N ARG A 145 9.69 9.16 -17.62
CA ARG A 145 8.25 8.94 -17.88
C ARG A 145 8.01 7.87 -18.95
N MET A 146 8.82 7.85 -20.01
CA MET A 146 8.68 6.87 -21.08
C MET A 146 9.14 5.46 -20.72
N ARG A 147 10.21 5.34 -19.92
CA ARG A 147 10.79 4.05 -19.49
C ARG A 147 10.14 3.47 -18.24
N GLY A 148 9.37 4.28 -17.53
CA GLY A 148 8.95 4.01 -16.17
C GLY A 148 10.07 4.30 -15.17
N PHE A 149 9.69 4.48 -13.92
CA PHE A 149 10.65 4.72 -12.85
C PHE A 149 11.22 3.39 -12.33
N LEU A 150 12.53 3.28 -12.30
CA LEU A 150 13.26 2.17 -11.69
C LEU A 150 14.26 2.73 -10.67
N GLY A 151 13.98 2.51 -9.38
CA GLY A 151 14.86 2.91 -8.29
C GLY A 151 16.08 1.98 -8.18
N ASP A 152 17.13 2.45 -7.52
CA ASP A 152 18.38 1.71 -7.27
C ASP A 152 18.38 0.99 -5.92
N ARG A 153 17.45 1.32 -5.02
CA ARG A 153 17.27 0.67 -3.72
C ARG A 153 15.96 -0.07 -3.61
N LEU A 154 16.06 -1.36 -3.30
CA LEU A 154 14.90 -2.17 -2.94
C LEU A 154 14.53 -1.94 -1.47
N LEU A 155 13.25 -1.73 -1.22
CA LEU A 155 12.69 -1.61 0.11
C LEU A 155 11.66 -2.72 0.35
N VAL A 156 11.66 -3.26 1.54
CA VAL A 156 10.62 -4.17 2.03
C VAL A 156 9.91 -3.49 3.21
N ASN A 157 8.61 -3.32 3.12
CA ASN A 157 7.82 -2.58 4.11
C ASN A 157 8.38 -1.18 4.40
N GLY A 158 8.91 -0.51 3.37
CA GLY A 158 9.49 0.83 3.45
C GLY A 158 10.88 0.91 4.06
N ARG A 159 11.56 -0.21 4.29
CA ARG A 159 12.92 -0.26 4.84
C ARG A 159 13.90 -0.92 3.87
N PRO A 160 15.11 -0.38 3.71
CA PRO A 160 16.18 -1.07 3.00
C PRO A 160 16.70 -2.22 3.89
N GLU A 161 17.13 -3.30 3.25
CA GLU A 161 17.86 -4.42 3.91
C GLU A 161 17.17 -4.98 5.17
N GLY A 162 15.83 -5.02 5.16
CA GLY A 162 15.07 -5.49 6.31
C GLY A 162 15.28 -6.98 6.56
N GLN A 163 15.76 -7.34 7.74
CA GLN A 163 15.77 -8.70 8.25
C GLN A 163 14.67 -8.85 9.29
N THR A 164 13.91 -9.92 9.18
CA THR A 164 12.89 -10.27 10.19
C THR A 164 13.26 -11.61 10.81
N PRO A 165 13.50 -11.69 12.12
CA PRO A 165 13.73 -12.97 12.77
C PRO A 165 12.44 -13.79 12.68
N VAL A 166 12.58 -15.05 12.31
CA VAL A 166 11.47 -15.99 12.17
C VAL A 166 11.73 -17.26 12.97
N ASN A 167 10.69 -17.85 13.53
CA ASN A 167 10.74 -19.16 14.15
C ASN A 167 10.71 -20.26 13.07
N LYS A 168 11.10 -21.47 13.43
CA LYS A 168 10.94 -22.61 12.53
C LYS A 168 9.46 -23.00 12.46
N ALA A 169 8.76 -22.48 11.46
CA ALA A 169 7.32 -22.66 11.25
C ALA A 169 6.96 -22.45 9.79
N THR A 170 5.72 -22.76 9.44
CA THR A 170 5.15 -22.40 8.14
C THR A 170 4.64 -20.97 8.18
N TYR A 171 4.98 -20.17 7.16
CA TYR A 171 4.55 -18.79 7.02
C TYR A 171 3.73 -18.62 5.75
N ARG A 172 2.78 -17.68 5.80
CA ARG A 172 2.08 -17.17 4.65
C ARG A 172 2.59 -15.76 4.35
N PHE A 173 3.20 -15.55 3.21
CA PHE A 173 3.58 -14.22 2.74
C PHE A 173 2.48 -13.63 1.86
N ARG A 174 2.09 -12.39 2.18
CA ARG A 174 1.21 -11.58 1.34
C ARG A 174 2.07 -10.54 0.64
N VAL A 175 2.39 -10.78 -0.61
CA VAL A 175 3.31 -9.93 -1.36
C VAL A 175 2.54 -8.90 -2.18
N LEU A 176 2.84 -7.63 -1.99
CA LEU A 176 2.39 -6.51 -2.81
C LEU A 176 3.58 -5.91 -3.55
N ASN A 177 3.52 -5.90 -4.87
CA ASN A 177 4.40 -5.06 -5.66
C ASN A 177 3.90 -3.61 -5.60
N GLY A 178 4.53 -2.80 -4.74
CA GLY A 178 4.24 -1.37 -4.55
C GLY A 178 5.21 -0.45 -5.30
N SER A 179 5.98 -0.97 -6.25
CA SER A 179 6.83 -0.19 -7.14
C SER A 179 6.02 0.49 -8.24
N ASN A 180 6.52 1.60 -8.75
CA ASN A 180 5.85 2.33 -9.83
C ASN A 180 5.91 1.58 -11.17
N SER A 181 7.05 0.92 -11.47
CA SER A 181 7.26 0.30 -12.79
C SER A 181 8.01 -1.02 -12.75
N ARG A 182 8.66 -1.35 -11.64
CA ARG A 182 9.49 -2.56 -11.54
C ARG A 182 8.64 -3.82 -11.47
N ILE A 183 9.03 -4.82 -12.24
CA ILE A 183 8.53 -6.19 -12.15
C ILE A 183 9.52 -7.01 -11.32
N TYR A 184 9.02 -7.82 -10.39
CA TYR A 184 9.84 -8.71 -9.58
C TYR A 184 9.61 -10.16 -9.98
N LYS A 185 10.69 -10.92 -10.10
CA LYS A 185 10.67 -12.37 -10.09
C LYS A 185 11.20 -12.83 -8.74
N LEU A 186 10.33 -13.43 -7.94
CA LEU A 186 10.69 -13.95 -6.62
C LEU A 186 11.09 -15.40 -6.76
N ALA A 187 12.09 -15.83 -5.99
CA ALA A 187 12.54 -17.20 -5.89
C ALA A 187 13.16 -17.41 -4.51
N TRP A 188 13.26 -18.65 -4.07
CA TRP A 188 14.01 -19.02 -2.89
C TRP A 188 15.52 -18.93 -3.15
N SER A 189 16.30 -18.76 -2.09
CA SER A 189 17.77 -18.67 -2.21
C SER A 189 18.45 -19.94 -2.75
N ASP A 190 17.78 -21.07 -2.65
CA ASP A 190 18.20 -22.35 -3.22
C ASP A 190 17.85 -22.51 -4.71
N GLY A 191 17.17 -21.51 -5.30
CA GLY A 191 16.77 -21.49 -6.70
C GLY A 191 15.44 -22.21 -6.98
N SER A 192 14.73 -22.70 -5.97
CA SER A 192 13.38 -23.24 -6.14
C SER A 192 12.35 -22.11 -6.34
N ASP A 193 11.30 -22.39 -7.11
CA ASP A 193 10.19 -21.46 -7.40
C ASP A 193 9.14 -21.46 -6.29
#